data_3dc801ba11be9733c930ed10a675ef91
#
_entry.id   3dc801ba11be9733c930ed10a675ef91
#
_cell.length_a   1.000
_cell.length_b   1.000
_cell.length_c   1.000
_cell.angle_alpha   90.00
_cell.angle_beta   90.00
_cell.angle_gamma   90.00
#
_symmetry.space_group_name_H-M   'P 1'
#
loop_
_entity.id
_entity.type
_entity.pdbx_description
1 polymer ?
#
loop_
_entity_poly.entity_id
_entity_poly.type
_entity_poly.pdbx_seq_one_letter_code
_entity_poly.pdbx_strand_id
1 'polypeptide(L)'
;MKKKLLKGACVLLVLCLGFSIAGCQKSDEDDKKKETFKPSEYTLQAKEEYVYEYLGLKFKLSDKIRKDISDKKIAMLDEQSPTDEELKYAVLTFSKMTKEQRNAVVDKMGDGYLKWEKELERIGTLGMFAKDTSEKEISKITKCDTHTKIGVSTDGNYEYYLSTNKGAGDSILKEFNKTEFAIIDKKERPENGFVLSEKTDLAGTEAFGVESGGDLSNLATKDIDGKEFSGKDFADYDITMVNVFATWCTACVNEIPDLVEVQKEMKDKGVNIIGVVTDTVDDNGENKDAIKKAKTIQEKTKATYPFLMPDKTNFNGRLNGIQALPETFFVDKNGKIVGDTYSGARNAKEWKKVIERELENIKK
;
A
#
# COMPACT_ATOMS: atom_id res chain seq x y z
N MET A 1 -15.09 -41.92 11.42
CA MET A 1 -15.76 -40.72 10.90
C MET A 1 -14.72 -39.59 10.76
N LYS A 2 -14.24 -39.34 9.54
CA LYS A 2 -13.22 -38.34 9.25
C LYS A 2 -13.89 -36.99 8.98
N LYS A 3 -13.68 -36.01 9.85
CA LYS A 3 -14.11 -34.63 9.62
C LYS A 3 -13.26 -34.02 8.49
N LYS A 4 -13.89 -33.73 7.35
CA LYS A 4 -13.29 -32.94 6.28
C LYS A 4 -13.26 -31.48 6.73
N LEU A 5 -12.07 -30.95 6.98
CA LEU A 5 -11.86 -29.49 7.06
C LEU A 5 -12.04 -28.90 5.65
N LEU A 6 -13.01 -28.03 5.52
CA LEU A 6 -13.14 -27.14 4.36
C LEU A 6 -12.03 -26.07 4.51
N LYS A 7 -10.98 -26.19 3.70
CA LYS A 7 -10.01 -25.09 3.54
C LYS A 7 -10.66 -24.03 2.65
N GLY A 8 -11.17 -22.96 3.25
CA GLY A 8 -11.60 -21.77 2.54
C GLY A 8 -10.37 -21.07 1.94
N ALA A 9 -10.47 -20.60 0.71
CA ALA A 9 -9.50 -19.72 0.11
C ALA A 9 -9.46 -18.42 0.95
N CYS A 10 -8.33 -18.15 1.59
CA CYS A 10 -8.08 -16.86 2.23
C CYS A 10 -7.71 -15.86 1.14
N VAL A 11 -8.61 -14.93 0.89
CA VAL A 11 -8.28 -13.66 0.25
C VAL A 11 -7.47 -12.90 1.29
N LEU A 12 -6.17 -12.79 1.08
CA LEU A 12 -5.29 -12.00 1.93
C LEU A 12 -5.28 -10.56 1.42
N LEU A 13 -6.39 -9.87 1.72
CA LEU A 13 -6.27 -8.44 1.92
C LEU A 13 -5.47 -8.28 3.21
N VAL A 14 -4.30 -7.61 3.16
CA VAL A 14 -3.49 -7.33 4.34
C VAL A 14 -4.17 -6.25 5.17
N LEU A 15 -5.28 -6.65 5.81
CA LEU A 15 -5.89 -5.96 6.94
C LEU A 15 -5.64 -6.85 8.16
N CYS A 16 -4.42 -6.76 8.73
CA CYS A 16 -4.10 -7.53 9.93
C CYS A 16 -4.82 -6.97 11.14
N LEU A 17 -5.70 -7.78 11.67
CA LEU A 17 -6.38 -7.58 12.95
C LEU A 17 -5.45 -7.99 14.10
N GLY A 18 -5.04 -7.03 14.91
CA GLY A 18 -4.40 -7.31 16.19
C GLY A 18 -5.39 -7.96 17.16
N PHE A 19 -5.08 -9.18 17.61
CA PHE A 19 -5.80 -9.84 18.70
C PHE A 19 -5.49 -9.16 20.03
N SER A 20 -6.47 -8.52 20.62
CA SER A 20 -6.46 -8.13 22.03
C SER A 20 -7.14 -9.19 22.86
N ILE A 21 -6.40 -9.77 23.81
CA ILE A 21 -6.94 -10.68 24.80
C ILE A 21 -7.82 -9.89 25.76
N ALA A 22 -9.10 -10.27 25.83
CA ALA A 22 -10.09 -9.66 26.69
C ALA A 22 -9.85 -10.03 28.16
N GLY A 23 -9.59 -9.01 28.96
CA GLY A 23 -9.83 -9.05 30.40
C GLY A 23 -11.17 -8.37 30.68
N CYS A 24 -12.11 -9.11 31.24
CA CYS A 24 -13.41 -8.59 31.64
C CYS A 24 -13.30 -7.56 32.75
N GLN A 25 -13.75 -6.32 32.48
CA GLN A 25 -14.35 -5.46 33.51
C GLN A 25 -15.46 -4.62 32.87
N LYS A 26 -16.66 -4.72 33.42
CA LYS A 26 -17.79 -3.87 33.08
C LYS A 26 -17.51 -2.45 33.50
N SER A 27 -17.57 -1.51 32.58
CA SER A 27 -17.84 -0.10 32.86
C SER A 27 -18.32 0.58 31.57
N ASP A 28 -19.49 1.16 31.65
CA ASP A 28 -20.11 2.24 30.89
C ASP A 28 -19.91 2.27 29.36
N GLU A 29 -21.04 2.22 28.66
CA GLU A 29 -21.21 2.52 27.24
C GLU A 29 -20.85 3.99 26.99
N ASP A 30 -19.57 4.24 26.72
CA ASP A 30 -19.13 5.44 26.02
C ASP A 30 -19.19 5.17 24.52
N ASP A 31 -19.89 6.03 23.79
CA ASP A 31 -19.97 6.13 22.34
C ASP A 31 -18.55 6.25 21.73
N LYS A 32 -17.86 5.13 21.58
CA LYS A 32 -16.59 5.12 20.81
C LYS A 32 -16.94 5.37 19.36
N LYS A 33 -16.68 6.58 18.90
CA LYS A 33 -16.77 6.98 17.50
C LYS A 33 -16.01 5.93 16.67
N LYS A 34 -16.72 5.10 15.91
CA LYS A 34 -16.11 4.08 15.06
C LYS A 34 -15.30 4.77 13.98
N GLU A 35 -14.02 4.40 13.86
CA GLU A 35 -13.19 4.87 12.76
C GLU A 35 -13.69 4.28 11.45
N THR A 36 -13.96 5.13 10.48
CA THR A 36 -14.52 4.75 9.19
C THR A 36 -13.65 5.24 8.04
N PHE A 37 -13.80 4.64 6.86
CA PHE A 37 -13.16 5.08 5.62
C PHE A 37 -14.04 4.78 4.41
N LYS A 38 -13.70 5.37 3.27
CA LYS A 38 -14.36 5.10 1.98
C LYS A 38 -13.51 4.14 1.16
N PRO A 39 -13.95 2.88 0.94
CA PRO A 39 -13.17 1.91 0.18
C PRO A 39 -12.81 2.37 -1.23
N SER A 40 -13.69 3.15 -1.89
CA SER A 40 -13.45 3.66 -3.23
C SER A 40 -12.23 4.60 -3.36
N GLU A 41 -11.73 5.15 -2.25
CA GLU A 41 -10.55 5.99 -2.22
C GLU A 41 -9.25 5.18 -2.20
N TYR A 42 -9.34 3.87 -1.90
CA TYR A 42 -8.21 2.94 -1.81
C TYR A 42 -8.11 1.98 -3.00
N THR A 43 -8.83 2.25 -4.08
CA THR A 43 -8.69 1.52 -5.35
C THR A 43 -7.48 2.00 -6.13
N LEU A 44 -6.88 1.12 -6.94
CA LEU A 44 -5.75 1.49 -7.78
C LEU A 44 -6.12 2.64 -8.73
N GLN A 45 -5.16 3.53 -8.97
CA GLN A 45 -5.40 4.75 -9.76
C GLN A 45 -5.24 4.48 -11.26
N ALA A 46 -5.89 5.34 -12.07
CA ALA A 46 -5.74 5.30 -13.51
C ALA A 46 -4.35 5.83 -13.94
N LYS A 47 -3.66 5.08 -14.80
CA LYS A 47 -2.35 5.43 -15.37
C LYS A 47 -2.37 5.32 -16.89
N GLU A 48 -1.43 6.00 -17.55
CA GLU A 48 -1.20 5.86 -18.99
C GLU A 48 -0.72 4.45 -19.35
N GLU A 49 0.16 3.91 -18.54
CA GLU A 49 0.73 2.57 -18.67
C GLU A 49 0.97 1.98 -17.30
N TYR A 50 0.75 0.67 -17.18
CA TYR A 50 1.01 -0.10 -15.98
C TYR A 50 2.18 -1.05 -16.25
N VAL A 51 3.18 -1.06 -15.37
CA VAL A 51 4.35 -1.94 -15.47
C VAL A 51 4.54 -2.69 -14.16
N TYR A 52 4.26 -3.98 -14.20
CA TYR A 52 4.41 -4.89 -13.06
C TYR A 52 5.59 -5.83 -13.32
N GLU A 53 6.80 -5.42 -12.94
CA GLU A 53 8.03 -6.17 -13.24
C GLU A 53 8.09 -7.55 -12.57
N TYR A 54 7.57 -7.66 -11.34
CA TYR A 54 7.51 -8.94 -10.63
C TYR A 54 6.40 -9.86 -11.15
N LEU A 55 5.35 -9.28 -11.71
CA LEU A 55 4.31 -10.02 -12.43
C LEU A 55 4.79 -10.42 -13.84
N GLY A 56 5.73 -9.67 -14.41
CA GLY A 56 6.17 -9.87 -15.79
C GLY A 56 5.16 -9.37 -16.84
N LEU A 57 4.39 -8.34 -16.50
CA LEU A 57 3.31 -7.84 -17.33
C LEU A 57 3.33 -6.30 -17.41
N LYS A 58 3.15 -5.81 -18.63
CA LYS A 58 2.95 -4.41 -18.94
C LYS A 58 1.66 -4.26 -19.75
N PHE A 59 0.85 -3.24 -19.47
CA PHE A 59 -0.39 -3.03 -20.19
C PHE A 59 -0.86 -1.57 -20.21
N LYS A 60 -1.76 -1.27 -21.19
CA LYS A 60 -2.47 0.00 -21.32
C LYS A 60 -3.96 -0.27 -21.43
N LEU A 61 -4.74 0.42 -20.64
CA LEU A 61 -6.20 0.36 -20.71
C LEU A 61 -6.72 1.38 -21.75
N SER A 62 -7.90 1.13 -22.32
CA SER A 62 -8.54 2.13 -23.19
C SER A 62 -8.83 3.43 -22.42
N ASP A 63 -8.88 4.55 -23.12
CA ASP A 63 -9.19 5.88 -22.54
C ASP A 63 -10.49 5.86 -21.74
N LYS A 64 -11.48 5.12 -22.22
CA LYS A 64 -12.77 4.99 -21.56
C LYS A 64 -12.65 4.28 -20.21
N ILE A 65 -11.91 3.17 -20.15
CA ILE A 65 -11.68 2.42 -18.90
C ILE A 65 -10.86 3.27 -17.93
N ARG A 66 -9.78 3.92 -18.40
CA ARG A 66 -8.96 4.83 -17.58
C ARG A 66 -9.80 5.96 -16.99
N LYS A 67 -10.65 6.60 -17.83
CA LYS A 67 -11.55 7.64 -17.36
C LYS A 67 -12.53 7.10 -16.32
N ASP A 68 -13.11 5.94 -16.51
CA ASP A 68 -14.06 5.35 -15.57
C ASP A 68 -13.40 4.94 -14.24
N ILE A 69 -12.12 4.57 -14.23
CA ILE A 69 -11.32 4.39 -13.01
C ILE A 69 -11.11 5.75 -12.31
N SER A 70 -10.67 6.78 -13.04
CA SER A 70 -10.51 8.14 -12.48
C SER A 70 -11.81 8.71 -11.91
N ASP A 71 -12.93 8.48 -12.59
CA ASP A 71 -14.27 8.89 -12.14
C ASP A 71 -14.81 8.00 -10.99
N LYS A 72 -14.03 7.01 -10.51
CA LYS A 72 -14.46 6.02 -9.51
C LYS A 72 -15.69 5.21 -9.92
N LYS A 73 -15.94 5.03 -11.23
CA LYS A 73 -17.00 4.15 -11.76
C LYS A 73 -16.56 2.71 -11.87
N ILE A 74 -15.25 2.51 -11.98
CA ILE A 74 -14.59 1.20 -11.98
C ILE A 74 -13.60 1.18 -10.82
N ALA A 75 -13.70 0.17 -9.97
CA ALA A 75 -12.67 -0.19 -9.00
C ALA A 75 -11.66 -1.10 -9.70
N MET A 76 -10.39 -0.74 -9.63
CA MET A 76 -9.27 -1.61 -9.96
C MET A 76 -8.62 -2.04 -8.65
N LEU A 77 -8.56 -3.35 -8.41
CA LEU A 77 -8.05 -3.96 -7.18
C LEU A 77 -7.06 -5.05 -7.55
N ASP A 78 -6.15 -5.35 -6.65
CA ASP A 78 -5.18 -6.42 -6.76
C ASP A 78 -5.50 -7.60 -5.85
N GLU A 79 -5.22 -8.81 -6.31
CA GLU A 79 -5.42 -10.05 -5.57
C GLU A 79 -4.34 -11.07 -5.95
N GLN A 80 -3.72 -11.71 -4.98
CA GLN A 80 -2.78 -12.81 -5.23
C GLN A 80 -2.91 -13.93 -4.20
N SER A 81 -2.31 -15.09 -4.52
CA SER A 81 -2.17 -16.18 -3.54
C SER A 81 -1.28 -15.77 -2.36
N PRO A 82 -1.41 -16.41 -1.19
CA PRO A 82 -0.64 -16.06 0.02
C PRO A 82 0.85 -15.92 -0.23
N THR A 83 1.48 -14.96 0.47
CA THR A 83 2.90 -14.61 0.25
C THR A 83 3.88 -15.64 0.83
N ASP A 84 3.46 -16.41 1.80
CA ASP A 84 4.21 -17.49 2.47
C ASP A 84 4.09 -18.85 1.76
N GLU A 85 3.27 -18.93 0.69
CA GLU A 85 3.12 -20.12 -0.14
C GLU A 85 3.76 -19.90 -1.53
N GLU A 86 3.89 -20.99 -2.31
CA GLU A 86 4.21 -20.89 -3.74
C GLU A 86 3.19 -20.04 -4.46
N LEU A 87 3.66 -19.12 -5.31
CA LEU A 87 2.79 -18.22 -6.06
C LEU A 87 1.95 -19.00 -7.07
N LYS A 88 0.65 -19.08 -6.83
CA LYS A 88 -0.30 -19.79 -7.70
C LYS A 88 -1.00 -18.86 -8.68
N TYR A 89 -1.28 -17.63 -8.24
CA TYR A 89 -1.89 -16.60 -9.08
C TYR A 89 -1.61 -15.21 -8.55
N ALA A 90 -1.67 -14.23 -9.45
CA ALA A 90 -1.71 -12.82 -9.13
C ALA A 90 -2.51 -12.09 -10.21
N VAL A 91 -3.57 -11.40 -9.83
CA VAL A 91 -4.55 -10.81 -10.75
C VAL A 91 -4.93 -9.39 -10.36
N LEU A 92 -5.10 -8.54 -11.36
CA LEU A 92 -5.75 -7.24 -11.26
C LEU A 92 -7.21 -7.40 -11.62
N THR A 93 -8.09 -6.94 -10.77
CA THR A 93 -9.52 -7.12 -10.92
C THR A 93 -10.20 -5.79 -11.21
N PHE A 94 -11.13 -5.78 -12.15
CA PHE A 94 -11.87 -4.60 -12.59
C PHE A 94 -13.35 -4.83 -12.34
N SER A 95 -13.98 -3.95 -11.56
CA SER A 95 -15.37 -4.09 -11.16
C SER A 95 -16.10 -2.76 -11.23
N LYS A 96 -17.37 -2.77 -11.64
CA LYS A 96 -18.20 -1.56 -11.62
C LYS A 96 -18.53 -1.17 -10.19
N MET A 97 -18.62 0.14 -9.97
CA MET A 97 -19.13 0.73 -8.73
C MET A 97 -20.39 1.53 -8.98
N THR A 98 -21.47 1.22 -8.26
CA THR A 98 -22.67 2.07 -8.20
C THR A 98 -22.37 3.39 -7.49
N LYS A 99 -23.29 4.35 -7.55
CA LYS A 99 -23.14 5.60 -6.81
C LYS A 99 -23.08 5.37 -5.30
N GLU A 100 -23.84 4.42 -4.81
CA GLU A 100 -23.89 4.01 -3.40
C GLU A 100 -22.55 3.42 -2.97
N GLN A 101 -22.01 2.49 -3.75
CA GLN A 101 -20.71 1.87 -3.47
C GLN A 101 -19.54 2.86 -3.50
N ARG A 102 -19.58 3.87 -4.41
CA ARG A 102 -18.57 4.95 -4.44
C ARG A 102 -18.59 5.83 -3.21
N ASN A 103 -19.76 6.01 -2.60
CA ASN A 103 -19.96 6.85 -1.43
C ASN A 103 -20.07 6.05 -0.13
N ALA A 104 -19.93 4.72 -0.21
CA ALA A 104 -20.00 3.86 0.96
C ALA A 104 -18.90 4.23 1.96
N VAL A 105 -19.28 4.32 3.22
CA VAL A 105 -18.38 4.50 4.36
C VAL A 105 -18.49 3.24 5.19
N VAL A 106 -17.37 2.61 5.45
CA VAL A 106 -17.30 1.34 6.22
C VAL A 106 -16.40 1.50 7.43
N ASP A 107 -16.64 0.69 8.46
CA ASP A 107 -15.78 0.66 9.62
C ASP A 107 -14.39 0.17 9.23
N LYS A 108 -13.33 0.82 9.73
CA LYS A 108 -11.93 0.38 9.54
C LYS A 108 -11.69 -1.00 10.17
N MET A 109 -12.44 -1.32 11.22
CA MET A 109 -12.39 -2.59 11.90
C MET A 109 -13.61 -3.42 11.51
N GLY A 110 -13.39 -4.71 11.17
CA GLY A 110 -14.46 -5.63 10.81
C GLY A 110 -14.49 -6.00 9.33
N ASP A 111 -15.60 -6.51 8.86
CA ASP A 111 -15.76 -7.07 7.51
C ASP A 111 -16.41 -6.11 6.50
N GLY A 112 -16.53 -4.82 6.84
CA GLY A 112 -17.19 -3.81 6.02
C GLY A 112 -16.54 -3.67 4.63
N TYR A 113 -15.20 -3.66 4.56
CA TYR A 113 -14.48 -3.64 3.29
C TYR A 113 -14.73 -4.91 2.46
N LEU A 114 -14.65 -6.08 3.07
CA LEU A 114 -14.85 -7.36 2.39
C LEU A 114 -16.29 -7.51 1.84
N LYS A 115 -17.27 -6.99 2.56
CA LYS A 115 -18.66 -6.95 2.07
C LYS A 115 -18.79 -6.02 0.88
N TRP A 116 -18.24 -4.80 0.98
CA TRP A 116 -18.23 -3.84 -0.12
C TRP A 116 -17.57 -4.42 -1.36
N GLU A 117 -16.39 -5.01 -1.26
CA GLU A 117 -15.66 -5.64 -2.37
C GLU A 117 -16.45 -6.80 -3.00
N LYS A 118 -17.06 -7.65 -2.16
CA LYS A 118 -17.86 -8.80 -2.61
C LYS A 118 -19.09 -8.41 -3.42
N GLU A 119 -19.65 -7.24 -3.16
CA GLU A 119 -20.84 -6.71 -3.84
C GLU A 119 -20.51 -6.00 -5.16
N LEU A 120 -19.24 -5.78 -5.47
CA LEU A 120 -18.85 -5.16 -6.74
C LEU A 120 -19.15 -6.07 -7.93
N GLU A 121 -19.73 -5.48 -8.99
CA GLU A 121 -20.01 -6.21 -10.23
C GLU A 121 -18.74 -6.39 -11.05
N ARG A 122 -18.23 -7.63 -11.14
CA ARG A 122 -17.01 -7.96 -11.86
C ARG A 122 -17.16 -7.71 -13.37
N ILE A 123 -16.27 -6.91 -13.95
CA ILE A 123 -16.10 -6.73 -15.41
C ILE A 123 -15.17 -7.80 -15.94
N GLY A 124 -14.00 -7.91 -15.34
CA GLY A 124 -12.96 -8.83 -15.75
C GLY A 124 -11.73 -8.76 -14.86
N THR A 125 -10.72 -9.54 -15.25
CA THR A 125 -9.41 -9.58 -14.60
C THR A 125 -8.30 -9.65 -15.64
N LEU A 126 -7.12 -9.17 -15.28
CA LEU A 126 -5.88 -9.34 -16.01
C LEU A 126 -4.81 -9.85 -15.04
N GLY A 127 -4.12 -10.93 -15.37
CA GLY A 127 -3.11 -11.46 -14.48
C GLY A 127 -2.53 -12.81 -14.88
N MET A 128 -1.73 -13.37 -13.98
CA MET A 128 -1.03 -14.63 -14.20
C MET A 128 -1.51 -15.73 -13.25
N PHE A 129 -1.35 -16.96 -13.72
CA PHE A 129 -1.63 -18.21 -13.01
C PHE A 129 -0.46 -19.16 -13.19
N ALA A 130 -0.18 -19.99 -12.19
CA ALA A 130 0.78 -21.07 -12.35
C ALA A 130 0.39 -21.96 -13.54
N LYS A 131 1.40 -22.42 -14.25
CA LYS A 131 1.20 -23.33 -15.39
C LYS A 131 0.32 -24.52 -14.97
N ASP A 132 -0.53 -24.94 -15.89
CA ASP A 132 -1.47 -26.05 -15.67
C ASP A 132 -2.60 -25.75 -14.65
N THR A 133 -2.82 -24.49 -14.26
CA THR A 133 -4.02 -24.11 -13.50
C THR A 133 -5.26 -24.39 -14.35
N SER A 134 -6.19 -25.17 -13.82
CA SER A 134 -7.40 -25.54 -14.56
C SER A 134 -8.31 -24.32 -14.81
N GLU A 135 -9.03 -24.33 -15.95
CA GLU A 135 -10.00 -23.28 -16.29
C GLU A 135 -11.05 -23.10 -15.16
N LYS A 136 -11.43 -24.19 -14.51
CA LYS A 136 -12.34 -24.15 -13.35
C LYS A 136 -11.75 -23.37 -12.18
N GLU A 137 -10.46 -23.48 -11.91
CA GLU A 137 -9.79 -22.71 -10.87
C GLU A 137 -9.63 -21.26 -11.28
N ILE A 138 -9.28 -20.99 -12.54
CA ILE A 138 -9.24 -19.62 -13.08
C ILE A 138 -10.61 -18.97 -12.92
N SER A 139 -11.70 -19.62 -13.31
CA SER A 139 -13.06 -19.11 -13.15
C SER A 139 -13.41 -18.83 -11.68
N LYS A 140 -12.98 -19.70 -10.76
CA LYS A 140 -13.22 -19.54 -9.33
C LYS A 140 -12.50 -18.32 -8.75
N ILE A 141 -11.25 -18.09 -9.16
CA ILE A 141 -10.41 -16.97 -8.70
C ILE A 141 -10.92 -15.66 -9.33
N THR A 142 -11.04 -15.62 -10.64
CA THR A 142 -11.42 -14.42 -11.39
C THR A 142 -12.88 -14.04 -11.24
N LYS A 143 -13.75 -14.99 -10.89
CA LYS A 143 -15.22 -14.84 -10.93
C LYS A 143 -15.71 -14.41 -12.33
N CYS A 144 -15.01 -14.85 -13.37
CA CYS A 144 -15.32 -14.61 -14.78
C CYS A 144 -15.73 -15.90 -15.47
N ASP A 145 -16.44 -15.78 -16.59
CA ASP A 145 -16.97 -16.89 -17.37
C ASP A 145 -16.27 -17.11 -18.72
N THR A 146 -15.34 -16.23 -19.07
CA THR A 146 -14.55 -16.31 -20.30
C THR A 146 -13.09 -16.00 -20.00
N HIS A 147 -12.17 -16.83 -20.52
CA HIS A 147 -10.74 -16.71 -20.26
C HIS A 147 -9.97 -16.77 -21.58
N THR A 148 -9.28 -15.69 -21.91
CA THR A 148 -8.42 -15.61 -23.10
C THR A 148 -6.97 -15.63 -22.64
N LYS A 149 -6.24 -16.68 -23.01
CA LYS A 149 -4.79 -16.74 -22.76
C LYS A 149 -4.09 -15.69 -23.61
N ILE A 150 -3.33 -14.81 -22.98
CA ILE A 150 -2.64 -13.70 -23.63
C ILE A 150 -1.12 -13.91 -23.72
N GLY A 151 -0.58 -14.90 -23.00
CA GLY A 151 0.83 -15.23 -23.08
C GLY A 151 1.29 -16.23 -22.04
N VAL A 152 2.61 -16.44 -22.02
CA VAL A 152 3.33 -17.29 -21.07
C VAL A 152 4.51 -16.49 -20.55
N SER A 153 4.87 -16.63 -19.29
CA SER A 153 6.05 -15.98 -18.71
C SER A 153 7.34 -16.45 -19.40
N THR A 154 8.37 -15.62 -19.39
CA THR A 154 9.66 -15.93 -20.02
C THR A 154 10.35 -17.16 -19.44
N ASP A 155 10.08 -17.46 -18.16
CA ASP A 155 10.55 -18.67 -17.45
C ASP A 155 9.68 -19.91 -17.72
N GLY A 156 8.53 -19.75 -18.42
CA GLY A 156 7.61 -20.83 -18.77
C GLY A 156 6.78 -21.40 -17.63
N ASN A 157 6.84 -20.82 -16.43
CA ASN A 157 6.18 -21.32 -15.21
C ASN A 157 4.76 -20.79 -15.04
N TYR A 158 4.41 -19.70 -15.71
CA TYR A 158 3.13 -19.02 -15.57
C TYR A 158 2.46 -18.74 -16.90
N GLU A 159 1.15 -18.69 -16.88
CA GLU A 159 0.30 -18.33 -18.02
C GLU A 159 -0.50 -17.08 -17.67
N TYR A 160 -0.63 -16.17 -18.63
CA TYR A 160 -1.38 -14.91 -18.46
C TYR A 160 -2.72 -14.99 -19.15
N TYR A 161 -3.73 -14.45 -18.47
CA TYR A 161 -5.11 -14.44 -18.96
C TYR A 161 -5.75 -13.07 -18.85
N LEU A 162 -6.47 -12.69 -19.90
CA LEU A 162 -7.52 -11.68 -19.84
C LEU A 162 -8.84 -12.42 -19.66
N SER A 163 -9.48 -12.26 -18.52
CA SER A 163 -10.74 -12.92 -18.21
C SER A 163 -11.86 -11.88 -18.14
N THR A 164 -13.05 -12.22 -18.64
CA THR A 164 -14.20 -11.33 -18.70
C THR A 164 -15.47 -12.01 -18.23
N ASN A 165 -16.40 -11.19 -17.73
CA ASN A 165 -17.72 -11.63 -17.32
C ASN A 165 -18.77 -11.09 -18.30
N LYS A 166 -19.48 -11.96 -19.00
CA LYS A 166 -20.55 -11.60 -19.96
C LYS A 166 -21.64 -10.75 -19.34
N GLY A 167 -21.92 -10.95 -18.04
CA GLY A 167 -22.88 -10.13 -17.29
C GLY A 167 -22.51 -8.65 -17.18
N ALA A 168 -21.25 -8.28 -17.42
CA ALA A 168 -20.82 -6.88 -17.36
C ALA A 168 -21.39 -5.99 -18.48
N GLY A 169 -21.90 -6.60 -19.56
CA GLY A 169 -22.52 -5.91 -20.71
C GLY A 169 -21.54 -5.55 -21.82
N ASP A 170 -22.03 -5.62 -23.06
CA ASP A 170 -21.21 -5.56 -24.27
C ASP A 170 -20.40 -4.27 -24.42
N SER A 171 -20.95 -3.13 -24.04
CA SER A 171 -20.28 -1.83 -24.20
C SER A 171 -18.99 -1.74 -23.39
N ILE A 172 -19.02 -2.15 -22.12
CA ILE A 172 -17.84 -2.10 -21.26
C ILE A 172 -16.82 -3.19 -21.63
N LEU A 173 -17.30 -4.38 -22.01
CA LEU A 173 -16.45 -5.47 -22.46
C LEU A 173 -15.71 -5.12 -23.75
N LYS A 174 -16.36 -4.45 -24.70
CA LYS A 174 -15.72 -3.94 -25.91
C LYS A 174 -14.56 -3.00 -25.58
N GLU A 175 -14.72 -2.14 -24.60
CA GLU A 175 -13.65 -1.23 -24.17
C GLU A 175 -12.56 -1.96 -23.37
N PHE A 176 -12.93 -2.88 -22.51
CA PHE A 176 -11.96 -3.66 -21.71
C PHE A 176 -11.11 -4.58 -22.60
N ASN A 177 -11.71 -5.17 -23.65
CA ASN A 177 -11.01 -6.01 -24.63
C ASN A 177 -10.04 -5.24 -25.55
N LYS A 178 -10.03 -3.90 -25.52
CA LYS A 178 -9.02 -3.07 -26.18
C LYS A 178 -7.73 -2.92 -25.36
N THR A 179 -7.65 -3.55 -24.21
CA THR A 179 -6.42 -3.52 -23.38
C THR A 179 -5.24 -4.04 -24.20
N GLU A 180 -4.23 -3.21 -24.36
CA GLU A 180 -2.95 -3.58 -24.94
C GLU A 180 -2.06 -4.14 -23.86
N PHE A 181 -1.36 -5.24 -24.11
CA PHE A 181 -0.48 -5.88 -23.14
C PHE A 181 0.78 -6.41 -23.79
N ALA A 182 1.85 -6.47 -22.99
CA ALA A 182 3.10 -7.12 -23.34
C ALA A 182 3.61 -7.93 -22.16
N ILE A 183 4.06 -9.16 -22.44
CA ILE A 183 4.81 -9.96 -21.48
C ILE A 183 6.24 -9.43 -21.48
N ILE A 184 6.76 -9.13 -20.30
CA ILE A 184 8.12 -8.66 -20.10
C ILE A 184 8.90 -9.65 -19.23
N ASP A 185 10.22 -9.51 -19.17
CA ASP A 185 11.04 -10.34 -18.30
C ASP A 185 10.64 -10.14 -16.85
N LYS A 186 10.19 -11.24 -16.23
CA LYS A 186 9.74 -11.24 -14.85
C LYS A 186 10.94 -11.18 -13.91
N LYS A 187 10.96 -10.21 -13.01
CA LYS A 187 11.91 -10.20 -11.90
C LYS A 187 11.60 -11.32 -10.90
N GLU A 188 12.61 -11.71 -10.14
CA GLU A 188 12.41 -12.61 -9.02
C GLU A 188 11.37 -12.03 -8.04
N ARG A 189 10.59 -12.92 -7.43
CA ARG A 189 9.60 -12.54 -6.42
C ARG A 189 10.28 -11.73 -5.31
N PRO A 190 9.76 -10.56 -4.92
CA PRO A 190 10.36 -9.78 -3.85
C PRO A 190 10.26 -10.53 -2.51
N GLU A 191 11.14 -10.19 -1.56
CA GLU A 191 11.16 -10.85 -0.25
C GLU A 191 9.84 -10.71 0.51
N ASN A 192 9.11 -9.61 0.36
CA ASN A 192 7.76 -9.45 0.90
C ASN A 192 6.69 -10.32 0.19
N GLY A 193 7.07 -10.99 -0.89
CA GLY A 193 6.20 -11.91 -1.62
C GLY A 193 5.12 -11.28 -2.50
N PHE A 194 4.98 -9.95 -2.55
CA PHE A 194 3.96 -9.28 -3.36
C PHE A 194 4.47 -8.99 -4.76
N VAL A 195 3.90 -9.66 -5.78
CA VAL A 195 4.27 -9.49 -7.19
C VAL A 195 3.44 -8.43 -7.90
N LEU A 196 2.35 -7.97 -7.30
CA LEU A 196 1.49 -6.89 -7.79
C LEU A 196 1.96 -5.50 -7.34
N SER A 197 3.21 -5.39 -6.90
CA SER A 197 3.86 -4.10 -6.71
C SER A 197 4.15 -3.50 -8.07
N GLU A 198 3.58 -2.34 -8.35
CA GLU A 198 3.95 -1.59 -9.56
C GLU A 198 5.41 -1.14 -9.44
N LYS A 199 6.09 -1.06 -10.60
CA LYS A 199 7.28 -0.23 -10.67
C LYS A 199 6.83 1.19 -10.36
N THR A 200 7.12 1.68 -9.18
CA THR A 200 7.24 3.10 -8.96
C THR A 200 8.43 3.52 -9.80
N ASP A 201 8.19 4.18 -10.94
CA ASP A 201 9.24 4.88 -11.63
C ASP A 201 9.81 5.86 -10.61
N LEU A 202 11.03 5.56 -10.15
CA LEU A 202 11.77 6.39 -9.20
C LEU A 202 12.17 7.73 -9.81
N ALA A 203 11.83 7.94 -11.09
CA ALA A 203 11.92 9.20 -11.81
C ALA A 203 10.48 9.62 -12.19
N GLY A 204 9.82 10.40 -11.34
CA GLY A 204 8.64 11.16 -11.74
C GLY A 204 7.25 10.62 -11.39
N THR A 205 7.04 9.95 -10.27
CA THR A 205 5.77 10.18 -9.60
C THR A 205 5.89 11.55 -8.95
N GLU A 206 5.47 12.58 -9.70
CA GLU A 206 4.97 13.79 -9.07
C GLU A 206 3.95 13.29 -8.03
N ALA A 207 4.35 13.25 -6.77
CA ALA A 207 3.42 13.13 -5.66
C ALA A 207 2.39 14.23 -5.93
N PHE A 208 1.12 13.85 -6.13
CA PHE A 208 0.07 14.77 -6.51
C PHE A 208 0.16 16.03 -5.66
N GLY A 209 0.62 17.13 -6.24
CA GLY A 209 0.60 18.46 -5.64
C GLY A 209 1.64 18.79 -4.60
N VAL A 210 2.66 17.97 -4.37
CA VAL A 210 3.83 18.38 -3.55
C VAL A 210 4.94 18.72 -4.54
N GLU A 211 5.23 20.01 -4.68
CA GLU A 211 6.43 20.45 -5.36
C GLU A 211 7.62 19.68 -4.75
N SER A 212 8.37 18.96 -5.60
CA SER A 212 9.65 18.38 -5.22
C SER A 212 10.54 19.53 -4.72
N GLY A 213 10.78 19.61 -3.43
CA GLY A 213 11.55 20.71 -2.83
C GLY A 213 10.89 21.33 -1.60
N GLY A 214 10.12 20.56 -0.82
CA GLY A 214 9.62 21.02 0.48
C GLY A 214 10.78 21.32 1.44
N ASP A 215 10.62 22.34 2.25
CA ASP A 215 11.59 22.77 3.25
C ASP A 215 11.03 22.56 4.66
N LEU A 216 11.66 21.68 5.41
CA LEU A 216 11.34 21.37 6.80
C LEU A 216 12.30 22.02 7.81
N SER A 217 13.14 22.96 7.37
CA SER A 217 14.09 23.66 8.24
C SER A 217 13.41 24.39 9.41
N ASN A 218 12.16 24.82 9.20
CA ASN A 218 11.33 25.47 10.21
C ASN A 218 10.32 24.53 10.89
N LEU A 219 10.44 23.21 10.69
CA LEU A 219 9.57 22.25 11.34
C LEU A 219 9.64 22.41 12.87
N ALA A 220 8.49 22.37 13.52
CA ALA A 220 8.35 22.35 14.97
C ALA A 220 7.20 21.42 15.35
N THR A 221 7.53 20.28 15.90
CA THR A 221 6.55 19.27 16.30
C THR A 221 6.99 18.58 17.60
N LYS A 222 6.28 17.54 18.00
CA LYS A 222 6.60 16.70 19.15
C LYS A 222 6.54 15.23 18.75
N ASP A 223 7.30 14.43 19.47
CA ASP A 223 7.10 12.99 19.42
C ASP A 223 5.89 12.56 20.29
N ILE A 224 5.55 11.28 20.21
CA ILE A 224 4.44 10.68 20.97
C ILE A 224 4.64 10.73 22.50
N ASP A 225 5.84 11.01 22.98
CA ASP A 225 6.16 11.20 24.39
C ASP A 225 6.14 12.66 24.82
N GLY A 226 5.90 13.57 23.87
CA GLY A 226 5.83 15.02 24.09
C GLY A 226 7.18 15.72 24.01
N LYS A 227 8.25 15.03 23.63
CA LYS A 227 9.57 15.65 23.41
C LYS A 227 9.53 16.46 22.12
N GLU A 228 10.03 17.69 22.19
CA GLU A 228 10.12 18.57 21.03
C GLU A 228 11.08 18.03 19.96
N PHE A 229 10.70 18.20 18.71
CA PHE A 229 11.50 17.95 17.52
C PHE A 229 11.38 19.15 16.58
N SER A 230 12.49 19.55 16.00
CA SER A 230 12.56 20.74 15.15
C SER A 230 13.39 20.48 13.89
N GLY A 231 13.31 21.37 12.92
CA GLY A 231 14.15 21.32 11.72
C GLY A 231 15.66 21.30 12.00
N LYS A 232 16.08 21.75 13.19
CA LYS A 232 17.49 21.72 13.61
C LYS A 232 17.99 20.30 13.92
N ASP A 233 17.09 19.39 14.27
CA ASP A 233 17.43 18.00 14.61
C ASP A 233 17.86 17.19 13.38
N PHE A 234 17.65 17.71 12.16
CA PHE A 234 18.19 17.12 10.92
C PHE A 234 19.71 17.36 10.78
N ALA A 235 20.26 18.41 11.39
CA ALA A 235 21.62 18.85 11.16
C ALA A 235 22.71 17.86 11.60
N ASP A 236 22.37 16.93 12.50
CA ASP A 236 23.31 15.94 13.04
C ASP A 236 23.56 14.75 12.09
N TYR A 237 22.85 14.69 10.94
CA TYR A 237 22.88 13.57 10.00
C TYR A 237 23.03 14.07 8.57
N ASP A 238 23.71 13.28 7.71
CA ASP A 238 23.79 13.59 6.28
C ASP A 238 22.43 13.50 5.60
N ILE A 239 21.63 12.49 6.02
CA ILE A 239 20.27 12.25 5.54
C ILE A 239 19.38 11.66 6.63
N THR A 240 18.14 12.10 6.69
CA THR A 240 17.09 11.52 7.55
C THR A 240 16.00 10.90 6.68
N MET A 241 15.77 9.62 6.87
CA MET A 241 14.64 8.88 6.32
C MET A 241 13.40 9.16 7.16
N VAL A 242 12.36 9.69 6.56
CA VAL A 242 11.06 9.97 7.18
C VAL A 242 10.04 8.95 6.73
N ASN A 243 9.71 8.00 7.60
CA ASN A 243 8.73 6.96 7.34
C ASN A 243 7.37 7.39 7.90
N VAL A 244 6.41 7.60 7.00
CA VAL A 244 5.05 8.05 7.34
C VAL A 244 4.12 6.86 7.42
N PHE A 245 3.45 6.71 8.55
CA PHE A 245 2.57 5.58 8.80
C PHE A 245 1.37 5.95 9.69
N ALA A 246 0.43 5.00 9.85
CA ALA A 246 -0.67 5.10 10.80
C ALA A 246 -0.70 3.88 11.73
N THR A 247 -1.24 4.03 12.93
CA THR A 247 -1.29 2.95 13.93
C THR A 247 -2.16 1.77 13.51
N TRP A 248 -3.04 1.96 12.55
CA TRP A 248 -3.92 0.94 11.99
C TRP A 248 -3.33 0.26 10.74
N CYS A 249 -2.22 0.77 10.19
CA CYS A 249 -1.59 0.25 8.98
C CYS A 249 -0.67 -0.93 9.32
N THR A 250 -1.11 -2.13 9.06
CA THR A 250 -0.34 -3.34 9.41
C THR A 250 0.94 -3.49 8.61
N ALA A 251 0.92 -3.23 7.30
CA ALA A 251 2.13 -3.28 6.49
C ALA A 251 3.20 -2.34 7.06
N CYS A 252 2.76 -1.14 7.52
CA CYS A 252 3.64 -0.18 8.17
C CYS A 252 4.24 -0.72 9.47
N VAL A 253 3.39 -1.27 10.34
CA VAL A 253 3.84 -1.82 11.65
C VAL A 253 4.79 -2.99 11.45
N ASN A 254 4.55 -3.83 10.46
CA ASN A 254 5.41 -4.98 10.15
C ASN A 254 6.78 -4.56 9.60
N GLU A 255 6.89 -3.40 8.95
CA GLU A 255 8.15 -2.85 8.44
C GLU A 255 9.06 -2.29 9.54
N ILE A 256 8.50 -1.81 10.65
CA ILE A 256 9.27 -1.11 11.71
C ILE A 256 10.47 -1.93 12.22
N PRO A 257 10.41 -3.25 12.45
CA PRO A 257 11.59 -4.03 12.83
C PRO A 257 12.73 -3.95 11.82
N ASP A 258 12.44 -3.93 10.52
CA ASP A 258 13.42 -3.76 9.46
C ASP A 258 14.06 -2.37 9.51
N LEU A 259 13.26 -1.33 9.78
CA LEU A 259 13.76 0.03 9.96
C LEU A 259 14.66 0.15 11.21
N VAL A 260 14.37 -0.59 12.27
CA VAL A 260 15.25 -0.68 13.46
C VAL A 260 16.60 -1.27 13.11
N GLU A 261 16.63 -2.34 12.30
CA GLU A 261 17.87 -2.91 11.77
C GLU A 261 18.66 -1.90 10.95
N VAL A 262 17.99 -1.23 10.00
CA VAL A 262 18.59 -0.18 9.16
C VAL A 262 19.16 0.95 9.99
N GLN A 263 18.41 1.47 10.97
CA GLN A 263 18.88 2.51 11.89
C GLN A 263 20.17 2.10 12.58
N LYS A 264 20.22 0.87 13.11
CA LYS A 264 21.38 0.36 13.82
C LYS A 264 22.62 0.26 12.93
N GLU A 265 22.47 -0.20 11.69
CA GLU A 265 23.59 -0.45 10.79
C GLU A 265 24.08 0.81 10.05
N MET A 266 23.21 1.80 9.86
CA MET A 266 23.51 2.97 9.04
C MET A 266 23.68 4.28 9.82
N LYS A 267 23.41 4.28 11.11
CA LYS A 267 23.55 5.48 11.97
C LYS A 267 24.97 6.06 11.91
N ASP A 268 25.98 5.21 12.01
CA ASP A 268 27.40 5.65 11.97
C ASP A 268 27.84 6.08 10.55
N LYS A 269 26.98 5.91 9.54
CA LYS A 269 27.17 6.41 8.18
C LYS A 269 26.44 7.73 7.91
N GLY A 270 25.98 8.41 8.96
CA GLY A 270 25.29 9.69 8.86
C GLY A 270 23.81 9.57 8.49
N VAL A 271 23.19 8.39 8.69
CA VAL A 271 21.77 8.15 8.40
C VAL A 271 20.97 8.20 9.69
N ASN A 272 19.87 8.93 9.66
CA ASN A 272 18.85 8.93 10.70
C ASN A 272 17.53 8.36 10.16
N ILE A 273 16.68 7.86 11.06
CA ILE A 273 15.30 7.45 10.77
C ILE A 273 14.38 8.12 11.77
N ILE A 274 13.25 8.63 11.30
CA ILE A 274 12.12 9.08 12.11
C ILE A 274 10.83 8.49 11.56
N GLY A 275 9.88 8.18 12.45
CA GLY A 275 8.52 7.83 12.08
C GLY A 275 7.60 9.06 12.19
N VAL A 276 6.62 9.20 11.30
CA VAL A 276 5.54 10.18 11.44
C VAL A 276 4.22 9.43 11.51
N VAL A 277 3.49 9.57 12.63
CA VAL A 277 2.28 8.80 12.91
C VAL A 277 1.05 9.65 12.61
N THR A 278 0.49 9.49 11.43
CA THR A 278 -0.51 10.41 10.86
C THR A 278 -1.82 10.49 11.64
N ASP A 279 -2.24 9.42 12.29
CA ASP A 279 -3.51 9.32 13.03
C ASP A 279 -3.41 9.77 14.51
N THR A 280 -2.24 10.30 14.94
CA THR A 280 -2.06 10.85 16.29
C THR A 280 -2.62 12.27 16.46
N VAL A 281 -2.99 12.91 15.36
CA VAL A 281 -3.66 14.22 15.34
C VAL A 281 -4.86 14.13 14.40
N ASP A 282 -5.98 14.71 14.80
CA ASP A 282 -7.21 14.84 14.02
C ASP A 282 -7.76 16.29 14.10
N ASP A 283 -8.93 16.53 13.51
CA ASP A 283 -9.57 17.85 13.51
C ASP A 283 -9.89 18.40 14.92
N ASN A 284 -9.90 17.52 15.93
CA ASN A 284 -10.14 17.89 17.33
C ASN A 284 -8.84 18.08 18.14
N GLY A 285 -7.67 17.85 17.51
CA GLY A 285 -6.34 17.93 18.11
C GLY A 285 -5.68 16.57 18.30
N GLU A 286 -4.98 16.37 19.43
CA GLU A 286 -4.26 15.12 19.69
C GLU A 286 -5.22 13.94 19.92
N ASN A 287 -5.04 12.88 19.14
CA ASN A 287 -5.76 11.62 19.29
C ASN A 287 -5.07 10.72 20.32
N LYS A 288 -5.54 10.77 21.56
CA LYS A 288 -4.94 10.04 22.69
C LYS A 288 -4.90 8.53 22.51
N ASP A 289 -5.91 7.95 21.85
CA ASP A 289 -5.98 6.51 21.62
C ASP A 289 -4.95 6.07 20.58
N ALA A 290 -4.77 6.85 19.52
CA ALA A 290 -3.74 6.60 18.52
C ALA A 290 -2.32 6.80 19.12
N ILE A 291 -2.11 7.82 19.93
CA ILE A 291 -0.85 8.03 20.66
C ILE A 291 -0.54 6.81 21.55
N LYS A 292 -1.54 6.32 22.30
CA LYS A 292 -1.35 5.11 23.13
C LYS A 292 -1.00 3.88 22.30
N LYS A 293 -1.66 3.71 21.16
CA LYS A 293 -1.33 2.62 20.21
C LYS A 293 0.08 2.78 19.65
N ALA A 294 0.47 3.98 19.23
CA ALA A 294 1.81 4.27 18.72
C ALA A 294 2.90 3.93 19.75
N LYS A 295 2.71 4.27 21.02
CA LYS A 295 3.62 3.87 22.12
C LYS A 295 3.71 2.34 22.26
N THR A 296 2.58 1.64 22.20
CA THR A 296 2.56 0.17 22.24
C THR A 296 3.29 -0.43 21.04
N ILE A 297 3.11 0.14 19.84
CA ILE A 297 3.83 -0.27 18.63
C ILE A 297 5.33 -0.06 18.83
N GLN A 298 5.75 1.12 19.24
CA GLN A 298 7.17 1.47 19.47
C GLN A 298 7.83 0.47 20.44
N GLU A 299 7.16 0.19 21.57
CA GLU A 299 7.65 -0.78 22.57
C GLU A 299 7.77 -2.19 21.99
N LYS A 300 6.71 -2.71 21.35
CA LYS A 300 6.68 -4.08 20.82
C LYS A 300 7.63 -4.31 19.66
N THR A 301 7.82 -3.33 18.80
CA THR A 301 8.75 -3.38 17.67
C THR A 301 10.18 -3.02 18.07
N LYS A 302 10.37 -2.54 19.31
CA LYS A 302 11.67 -2.06 19.83
C LYS A 302 12.24 -0.91 18.98
N ALA A 303 11.37 -0.07 18.42
CA ALA A 303 11.82 1.09 17.66
C ALA A 303 12.57 2.06 18.56
N THR A 304 13.80 2.38 18.18
CA THR A 304 14.72 3.26 18.93
C THR A 304 14.74 4.68 18.37
N TYR A 305 14.06 4.92 17.28
CA TYR A 305 13.90 6.23 16.65
C TYR A 305 12.57 6.89 17.05
N PRO A 306 12.48 8.23 17.01
CA PRO A 306 11.29 8.94 17.47
C PRO A 306 10.11 8.71 16.53
N PHE A 307 8.91 8.61 17.12
CA PHE A 307 7.64 8.66 16.41
C PHE A 307 7.06 10.06 16.59
N LEU A 308 7.11 10.86 15.53
CA LEU A 308 6.63 12.25 15.54
C LEU A 308 5.13 12.30 15.27
N MET A 309 4.50 13.33 15.81
CA MET A 309 3.11 13.66 15.50
C MET A 309 3.08 14.73 14.39
N PRO A 310 2.05 14.74 13.50
CA PRO A 310 1.85 15.83 12.58
C PRO A 310 1.76 17.18 13.32
N ASP A 311 2.41 18.20 12.78
CA ASP A 311 2.25 19.58 13.27
C ASP A 311 1.06 20.25 12.57
N LYS A 312 0.72 21.49 12.98
CA LYS A 312 -0.40 22.25 12.41
C LYS A 312 -0.28 22.52 10.92
N THR A 313 0.93 22.44 10.38
CA THR A 313 1.21 22.69 8.97
C THR A 313 1.25 21.40 8.15
N ASN A 314 1.08 20.24 8.77
CA ASN A 314 1.27 18.94 8.15
C ASN A 314 2.64 18.82 7.47
N PHE A 315 3.71 19.14 8.23
CA PHE A 315 5.09 19.17 7.73
C PHE A 315 5.23 20.05 6.49
N ASN A 316 4.80 21.31 6.64
CA ASN A 316 4.73 22.30 5.55
C ASN A 316 3.97 21.80 4.33
N GLY A 317 2.89 21.06 4.57
CA GLY A 317 2.04 20.49 3.53
C GLY A 317 2.52 19.14 2.98
N ARG A 318 3.72 18.67 3.38
CA ARG A 318 4.29 17.41 2.85
C ARG A 318 3.43 16.17 3.17
N LEU A 319 2.69 16.20 4.26
CA LEU A 319 1.79 15.11 4.63
C LEU A 319 0.43 15.19 3.92
N ASN A 320 0.13 16.28 3.24
CA ASN A 320 -1.10 16.42 2.49
C ASN A 320 -1.06 15.54 1.22
N GLY A 321 -2.15 14.87 0.94
CA GLY A 321 -2.30 14.10 -0.30
C GLY A 321 -1.60 12.73 -0.30
N ILE A 322 -1.03 12.27 0.82
CA ILE A 322 -0.54 10.89 0.95
C ILE A 322 -1.69 9.93 0.71
N GLN A 323 -1.57 9.12 -0.36
CA GLN A 323 -2.63 8.21 -0.79
C GLN A 323 -2.42 6.77 -0.33
N ALA A 324 -1.19 6.39 -0.03
CA ALA A 324 -0.84 5.04 0.40
C ALA A 324 0.15 5.09 1.56
N LEU A 325 0.01 4.16 2.52
CA LEU A 325 0.92 3.98 3.64
C LEU A 325 1.52 2.56 3.62
N PRO A 326 2.79 2.39 4.05
CA PRO A 326 3.71 3.47 4.44
C PRO A 326 4.17 4.30 3.24
N GLU A 327 4.46 5.57 3.47
CA GLU A 327 5.16 6.42 2.53
C GLU A 327 6.46 6.91 3.15
N THR A 328 7.54 6.92 2.39
CA THR A 328 8.86 7.31 2.88
C THR A 328 9.47 8.35 1.97
N PHE A 329 10.03 9.40 2.55
CA PHE A 329 10.82 10.41 1.86
C PHE A 329 12.08 10.76 2.66
N PHE A 330 12.97 11.54 2.08
CA PHE A 330 14.26 11.86 2.65
C PHE A 330 14.45 13.35 2.87
N VAL A 331 15.18 13.70 3.92
CA VAL A 331 15.48 15.09 4.32
C VAL A 331 16.98 15.21 4.55
N ASP A 332 17.61 16.25 3.97
CA ASP A 332 19.03 16.54 4.18
C ASP A 332 19.27 17.25 5.53
N LYS A 333 20.54 17.45 5.87
CA LYS A 333 20.97 18.16 7.09
C LYS A 333 20.50 19.61 7.20
N ASN A 334 20.03 20.21 6.11
CA ASN A 334 19.49 21.57 6.09
C ASN A 334 17.97 21.61 6.22
N GLY A 335 17.32 20.46 6.41
CA GLY A 335 15.87 20.33 6.47
C GLY A 335 15.18 20.32 5.10
N LYS A 336 15.91 20.20 4.00
CA LYS A 336 15.31 20.13 2.66
C LYS A 336 14.95 18.71 2.32
N ILE A 337 13.77 18.54 1.72
CA ILE A 337 13.36 17.26 1.15
C ILE A 337 14.22 16.99 -0.09
N VAL A 338 14.84 15.82 -0.13
CA VAL A 338 15.78 15.40 -1.18
C VAL A 338 15.45 14.00 -1.68
N GLY A 339 15.91 13.67 -2.89
CA GLY A 339 15.72 12.36 -3.49
C GLY A 339 14.28 12.04 -3.83
N ASP A 340 13.99 10.75 -3.87
CA ASP A 340 12.68 10.23 -4.29
C ASP A 340 11.75 9.93 -3.11
N THR A 341 10.45 9.86 -3.40
CA THR A 341 9.43 9.38 -2.46
C THR A 341 9.10 7.93 -2.76
N TYR A 342 8.94 7.12 -1.70
CA TYR A 342 8.74 5.68 -1.80
C TYR A 342 7.43 5.28 -1.14
N SER A 343 6.57 4.60 -1.88
CA SER A 343 5.34 4.02 -1.34
C SER A 343 5.51 2.52 -1.11
N GLY A 344 4.86 2.02 -0.06
CA GLY A 344 4.84 0.60 0.31
C GLY A 344 6.03 0.16 1.18
N ALA A 345 5.77 -0.88 1.99
CA ALA A 345 6.73 -1.46 2.92
C ALA A 345 7.89 -2.18 2.19
N ARG A 346 9.08 -2.12 2.78
CA ARG A 346 10.31 -2.79 2.30
C ARG A 346 11.05 -3.42 3.46
N ASN A 347 11.82 -4.48 3.16
CA ASN A 347 12.70 -5.08 4.14
C ASN A 347 14.00 -4.26 4.33
N ALA A 348 14.77 -4.60 5.37
CA ALA A 348 16.00 -3.90 5.72
C ALA A 348 17.04 -3.84 4.59
N LYS A 349 17.19 -4.92 3.81
CA LYS A 349 18.14 -4.99 2.71
C LYS A 349 17.76 -4.06 1.55
N GLU A 350 16.47 -3.96 1.24
CA GLU A 350 15.96 -3.06 0.22
C GLU A 350 16.12 -1.60 0.66
N TRP A 351 15.78 -1.28 1.91
CA TRP A 351 15.97 0.06 2.45
C TRP A 351 17.43 0.49 2.48
N LYS A 352 18.35 -0.41 2.85
CA LYS A 352 19.80 -0.09 2.81
C LYS A 352 20.25 0.32 1.41
N LYS A 353 19.81 -0.38 0.36
CA LYS A 353 20.11 -0.02 -1.04
C LYS A 353 19.50 1.34 -1.44
N VAL A 354 18.27 1.61 -1.04
CA VAL A 354 17.62 2.88 -1.29
C VAL A 354 18.41 4.01 -0.63
N ILE A 355 18.71 3.89 0.66
CA ILE A 355 19.43 4.92 1.42
C ILE A 355 20.84 5.16 0.85
N GLU A 356 21.56 4.10 0.49
CA GLU A 356 22.88 4.23 -0.15
C GLU A 356 22.80 5.04 -1.45
N ARG A 357 21.78 4.80 -2.27
CA ARG A 357 21.55 5.57 -3.50
C ARG A 357 21.21 7.04 -3.19
N GLU A 358 20.33 7.31 -2.24
CA GLU A 358 19.97 8.68 -1.87
C GLU A 358 21.14 9.45 -1.26
N LEU A 359 22.00 8.78 -0.47
CA LEU A 359 23.25 9.34 0.03
C LEU A 359 24.22 9.70 -1.10
N GLU A 360 24.30 8.90 -2.16
CA GLU A 360 25.14 9.20 -3.33
C GLU A 360 24.60 10.40 -4.11
N ASN A 361 23.27 10.53 -4.20
CA ASN A 361 22.63 11.61 -4.94
C ASN A 361 22.83 12.98 -4.27
N ILE A 362 22.78 13.06 -2.94
CA ILE A 362 23.00 14.33 -2.22
C ILE A 362 24.47 14.77 -2.19
N LYS A 363 25.43 13.90 -2.52
CA LYS A 363 26.87 14.22 -2.58
C LYS A 363 27.32 14.77 -3.94
N LYS A 364 26.45 14.71 -4.93
CA LYS A 364 26.68 15.25 -6.29
C LYS A 364 26.23 16.70 -6.40
#